data_9bc2bbea17d42e49540e286a6644bbae
#
_entry.id   9bc2bbea17d42e49540e286a6644bbae
#
_cell.length_a   1.000
_cell.length_b   1.000
_cell.length_c   1.000
_cell.angle_alpha   90.00
_cell.angle_beta   90.00
_cell.angle_gamma   90.00
#
_symmetry.space_group_name_H-M   'P 1'
#
loop_
_entity.id
_entity.type
_entity.pdbx_description
1 polymer ?
#
loop_
_entity_poly.entity_id
_entity_poly.type
_entity_poly.pdbx_seq_one_letter_code
_entity_poly.pdbx_strand_id
1 'polypeptide(L)'
;MLKISNLRYEILRDVIISDFSLQLRAGEVKTLFGPSGCGKTSLLRLVCGLEDKKSGQIENGFKKISFLFQENRLLPNLTALKNIEIFSPAGVSEIYALAAKIGLSLSDLNKFPRELSGGMQKRTAFLRTILSGCDLALFDEPFVGLDRDLRGVLIEILVSKIEREGLACLLVTHDRFEAARLSHEIIELEPKGMGLRRVVGLDEPLSARDERYEERVVSEQFGGVSYYE
;
A
#
# COMPACT_ATOMS: atom_id res chain seq x y z
N MET A 1 -8.19 13.65 5.88
CA MET A 1 -7.15 14.12 4.95
C MET A 1 -5.79 14.05 5.65
N LEU A 2 -4.78 13.51 4.98
CA LEU A 2 -3.37 13.60 5.37
C LEU A 2 -2.72 14.75 4.59
N LYS A 3 -1.98 15.61 5.30
CA LYS A 3 -1.19 16.70 4.69
C LYS A 3 0.23 16.65 5.23
N ILE A 4 1.17 16.58 4.32
CA ILE A 4 2.61 16.61 4.59
C ILE A 4 3.14 17.90 3.97
N SER A 5 3.92 18.68 4.72
CA SER A 5 4.47 19.96 4.27
C SER A 5 5.95 20.06 4.63
N ASN A 6 6.78 20.26 3.60
CA ASN A 6 8.23 20.51 3.70
C ASN A 6 8.95 19.49 4.61
N LEU A 7 8.56 18.21 4.49
CA LEU A 7 9.06 17.14 5.34
C LEU A 7 10.54 16.89 5.09
N ARG A 8 11.31 16.85 6.17
CA ARG A 8 12.72 16.46 6.18
C ARG A 8 12.95 15.33 7.15
N TYR A 9 13.70 14.32 6.72
CA TYR A 9 14.08 13.16 7.51
C TYR A 9 15.51 12.76 7.25
N GLU A 10 16.23 12.42 8.31
CA GLU A 10 17.65 12.06 8.27
C GLU A 10 17.89 10.81 9.12
N ILE A 11 18.77 9.93 8.63
CA ILE A 11 19.29 8.78 9.38
C ILE A 11 20.81 8.92 9.45
N LEU A 12 21.38 8.96 10.65
CA LEU A 12 22.84 9.05 10.87
C LEU A 12 23.53 10.18 10.06
N ARG A 13 22.84 11.32 9.90
CA ARG A 13 23.22 12.50 9.08
C ARG A 13 23.00 12.34 7.57
N ASP A 14 22.62 11.17 7.07
CA ASP A 14 22.23 11.02 5.68
C ASP A 14 20.80 11.54 5.47
N VAL A 15 20.64 12.44 4.53
CA VAL A 15 19.32 13.00 4.17
C VAL A 15 18.56 11.98 3.33
N ILE A 16 17.51 11.43 3.94
CA ILE A 16 16.62 10.44 3.30
C ILE A 16 15.45 11.15 2.60
N ILE A 17 14.91 12.21 3.24
CA ILE A 17 13.86 13.05 2.68
C ILE A 17 14.30 14.50 2.87
N SER A 18 14.40 15.27 1.79
CA SER A 18 14.95 16.64 1.82
C SER A 18 13.88 17.72 1.96
N ASP A 19 12.81 17.66 1.18
CA ASP A 19 11.71 18.63 1.15
C ASP A 19 10.52 18.00 0.44
N PHE A 20 9.74 17.18 1.17
CA PHE A 20 8.63 16.44 0.58
C PHE A 20 7.29 16.99 1.07
N SER A 21 6.39 17.23 0.13
CA SER A 21 5.03 17.69 0.41
C SER A 21 4.02 16.83 -0.32
N LEU A 22 2.91 16.49 0.35
CA LEU A 22 1.86 15.63 -0.18
C LEU A 22 0.52 15.98 0.49
N GLN A 23 -0.56 15.88 -0.26
CA GLN A 23 -1.92 15.85 0.29
C GLN A 23 -2.61 14.58 -0.17
N LEU A 24 -3.36 13.91 0.72
CA LEU A 24 -4.14 12.72 0.42
C LEU A 24 -5.52 12.84 1.07
N ARG A 25 -6.57 12.72 0.27
CA ARG A 25 -7.97 12.81 0.70
C ARG A 25 -8.56 11.41 0.92
N ALA A 26 -9.72 11.35 1.59
CA ALA A 26 -10.51 10.12 1.67
C ALA A 26 -10.89 9.64 0.26
N GLY A 27 -10.83 8.33 0.03
CA GLY A 27 -11.11 7.71 -1.26
C GLY A 27 -10.03 7.91 -2.33
N GLU A 28 -8.92 8.62 -2.02
CA GLU A 28 -7.80 8.76 -2.94
C GLU A 28 -6.74 7.67 -2.73
N VAL A 29 -6.10 7.29 -3.83
CA VAL A 29 -4.87 6.50 -3.83
C VAL A 29 -3.75 7.33 -4.42
N LYS A 30 -2.69 7.54 -3.67
CA LYS A 30 -1.45 8.11 -4.18
C LYS A 30 -0.34 7.08 -4.11
N THR A 31 0.34 6.90 -5.23
CA THR A 31 1.43 5.94 -5.32
C THR A 31 2.78 6.65 -5.35
N LEU A 32 3.65 6.24 -4.45
CA LEU A 32 5.06 6.62 -4.46
C LEU A 32 5.81 5.64 -5.36
N PHE A 33 6.22 6.10 -6.50
CA PHE A 33 6.94 5.32 -7.51
C PHE A 33 8.39 5.79 -7.61
N GLY A 34 9.34 4.88 -7.60
CA GLY A 34 10.75 5.23 -7.68
C GLY A 34 11.68 4.11 -7.24
N PRO A 35 12.99 4.27 -7.43
CA PRO A 35 13.97 3.23 -7.15
C PRO A 35 14.04 2.87 -5.68
N SER A 36 14.62 1.70 -5.39
CA SER A 36 14.87 1.25 -4.02
C SER A 36 15.81 2.22 -3.30
N GLY A 37 15.56 2.44 -2.00
CA GLY A 37 16.40 3.30 -1.17
C GLY A 37 16.12 4.81 -1.28
N CYS A 38 15.17 5.27 -2.11
CA CYS A 38 14.86 6.71 -2.21
C CYS A 38 14.04 7.28 -1.04
N GLY A 39 13.61 6.46 -0.06
CA GLY A 39 12.93 6.94 1.15
C GLY A 39 11.44 6.61 1.27
N LYS A 40 10.84 5.86 0.32
CA LYS A 40 9.38 5.55 0.30
C LYS A 40 8.90 4.87 1.58
N THR A 41 9.55 3.77 1.99
CA THR A 41 9.24 3.06 3.23
C THR A 41 9.41 3.96 4.46
N SER A 42 10.45 4.82 4.48
CA SER A 42 10.66 5.78 5.56
C SER A 42 9.51 6.78 5.65
N LEU A 43 8.99 7.26 4.52
CA LEU A 43 7.81 8.12 4.52
C LEU A 43 6.59 7.42 5.13
N LEU A 44 6.31 6.17 4.76
CA LEU A 44 5.20 5.42 5.36
C LEU A 44 5.35 5.28 6.88
N ARG A 45 6.57 5.02 7.38
CA ARG A 45 6.86 4.92 8.81
C ARG A 45 6.68 6.24 9.54
N LEU A 46 7.08 7.36 8.92
CA LEU A 46 6.85 8.70 9.47
C LEU A 46 5.36 9.04 9.54
N VAL A 47 4.58 8.70 8.51
CA VAL A 47 3.13 8.94 8.47
C VAL A 47 2.39 8.20 9.59
N CYS A 48 2.82 6.98 9.93
CA CYS A 48 2.20 6.21 11.02
C CYS A 48 2.88 6.42 12.40
N GLY A 49 3.82 7.37 12.50
CA GLY A 49 4.46 7.72 13.78
C GLY A 49 5.43 6.67 14.33
N LEU A 50 5.96 5.80 13.48
CA LEU A 50 6.99 4.81 13.84
C LEU A 50 8.41 5.41 13.80
N GLU A 51 8.56 6.57 13.20
CA GLU A 51 9.82 7.31 13.12
C GLU A 51 9.57 8.80 13.32
N ASP A 52 10.58 9.53 13.80
CA ASP A 52 10.52 10.96 14.07
C ASP A 52 11.15 11.76 12.94
N LYS A 53 10.41 12.75 12.43
CA LYS A 53 10.90 13.68 11.41
C LYS A 53 11.95 14.65 11.98
N LYS A 54 12.83 15.15 11.13
CA LYS A 54 13.79 16.19 11.47
C LYS A 54 13.13 17.59 11.49
N SER A 55 12.32 17.88 10.47
CA SER A 55 11.56 19.11 10.34
C SER A 55 10.38 18.94 9.37
N GLY A 56 9.58 19.97 9.16
CA GLY A 56 8.35 19.93 8.39
C GLY A 56 7.16 19.53 9.24
N GLN A 57 6.01 19.31 8.60
CA GLN A 57 4.76 19.00 9.29
C GLN A 57 4.08 17.78 8.67
N ILE A 58 3.49 16.94 9.50
CA ILE A 58 2.58 15.86 9.12
C ILE A 58 1.29 16.07 9.92
N GLU A 59 0.26 16.50 9.23
CA GLU A 59 -1.09 16.70 9.77
C GLU A 59 -1.95 15.53 9.30
N ASN A 60 -2.34 14.66 10.22
CA ASN A 60 -3.17 13.51 9.89
C ASN A 60 -4.55 13.64 10.51
N GLY A 61 -5.55 13.82 9.67
CA GLY A 61 -6.96 13.87 10.05
C GLY A 61 -7.70 12.54 9.91
N PHE A 62 -7.04 11.45 9.53
CA PHE A 62 -7.60 10.11 9.56
C PHE A 62 -7.56 9.55 10.99
N LYS A 63 -8.64 8.87 11.39
CA LYS A 63 -8.79 8.36 12.76
C LYS A 63 -8.03 7.07 12.99
N LYS A 64 -8.00 6.20 11.99
CA LYS A 64 -7.39 4.88 12.08
C LYS A 64 -6.50 4.60 10.87
N ILE A 65 -5.24 4.33 11.12
CA ILE A 65 -4.26 3.95 10.11
C ILE A 65 -3.99 2.45 10.21
N SER A 66 -3.89 1.78 9.07
CA SER A 66 -3.36 0.42 8.98
C SER A 66 -2.15 0.40 8.07
N PHE A 67 -1.13 -0.41 8.40
CA PHE A 67 0.10 -0.49 7.63
C PHE A 67 0.40 -1.95 7.25
N LEU A 68 0.41 -2.23 5.96
CA LEU A 68 0.96 -3.46 5.40
C LEU A 68 2.44 -3.23 5.10
N PHE A 69 3.29 -3.76 5.95
CA PHE A 69 4.73 -3.72 5.77
C PHE A 69 5.18 -4.70 4.68
N GLN A 70 6.34 -4.46 4.10
CA GLN A 70 6.97 -5.41 3.17
C GLN A 70 7.16 -6.80 3.82
N GLU A 71 7.51 -6.83 5.11
CA GLU A 71 7.47 -8.01 5.96
C GLU A 71 6.06 -8.24 6.50
N ASN A 72 5.58 -9.47 6.56
CA ASN A 72 4.18 -9.77 6.92
C ASN A 72 3.81 -9.38 8.36
N ARG A 73 4.77 -9.33 9.29
CA ARG A 73 4.63 -8.92 10.71
C ARG A 73 3.37 -9.48 11.38
N LEU A 74 3.09 -10.76 11.15
CA LEU A 74 2.03 -11.46 11.85
C LEU A 74 2.43 -11.71 13.31
N LEU A 75 1.44 -11.70 14.20
CA LEU A 75 1.62 -12.05 15.60
C LEU A 75 1.88 -13.56 15.71
N PRO A 76 3.08 -14.00 16.14
CA PRO A 76 3.51 -15.39 15.98
C PRO A 76 2.74 -16.38 16.84
N ASN A 77 2.13 -15.90 17.93
CA ASN A 77 1.38 -16.71 18.90
C ASN A 77 -0.14 -16.71 18.64
N LEU A 78 -0.59 -16.13 17.53
CA LEU A 78 -1.98 -16.12 17.11
C LEU A 78 -2.12 -16.84 15.77
N THR A 79 -3.24 -17.53 15.57
CA THR A 79 -3.57 -18.15 14.28
C THR A 79 -3.79 -17.06 13.21
N ALA A 80 -3.83 -17.45 11.93
CA ALA A 80 -4.12 -16.51 10.83
C ALA A 80 -5.47 -15.81 11.06
N LEU A 81 -6.51 -16.54 11.43
CA LEU A 81 -7.82 -15.96 11.77
C LEU A 81 -7.69 -14.93 12.88
N LYS A 82 -7.04 -15.27 13.99
CA LYS A 82 -6.87 -14.34 15.12
C LYS A 82 -6.04 -13.13 14.79
N ASN A 83 -5.04 -13.25 13.90
CA ASN A 83 -4.28 -12.12 13.37
C ASN A 83 -5.16 -11.12 12.62
N ILE A 84 -6.26 -11.58 11.99
CA ILE A 84 -7.21 -10.71 11.30
C ILE A 84 -8.24 -10.17 12.30
N GLU A 85 -8.90 -11.04 13.06
CA GLU A 85 -10.00 -10.69 13.98
C GLU A 85 -9.64 -9.60 14.98
N ILE A 86 -8.45 -9.66 15.58
CA ILE A 86 -8.03 -8.73 16.65
C ILE A 86 -8.02 -7.26 16.20
N PHE A 87 -7.88 -7.01 14.89
CA PHE A 87 -7.86 -5.66 14.33
C PHE A 87 -9.12 -5.32 13.54
N SER A 88 -9.96 -6.30 13.24
CA SER A 88 -11.08 -6.19 12.32
C SER A 88 -12.40 -5.97 13.08
N PRO A 89 -13.22 -4.99 12.69
CA PRO A 89 -14.62 -4.91 13.07
C PRO A 89 -15.52 -5.90 12.30
N ALA A 90 -15.00 -6.53 11.25
CA ALA A 90 -15.75 -7.46 10.42
C ALA A 90 -16.11 -8.74 11.17
N GLY A 91 -17.27 -9.30 10.88
CA GLY A 91 -17.67 -10.61 11.42
C GLY A 91 -16.84 -11.74 10.82
N VAL A 92 -16.74 -12.86 11.56
CA VAL A 92 -15.97 -14.04 11.13
C VAL A 92 -16.42 -14.57 9.76
N SER A 93 -17.70 -14.48 9.46
CA SER A 93 -18.27 -14.91 8.15
C SER A 93 -17.70 -14.08 6.98
N GLU A 94 -17.51 -12.78 7.16
CA GLU A 94 -16.91 -11.91 6.14
C GLU A 94 -15.43 -12.24 5.97
N ILE A 95 -14.71 -12.47 7.06
CA ILE A 95 -13.30 -12.90 7.02
C ILE A 95 -13.16 -14.21 6.24
N TYR A 96 -14.04 -15.20 6.51
CA TYR A 96 -14.03 -16.48 5.78
C TYR A 96 -14.31 -16.30 4.29
N ALA A 97 -15.30 -15.47 3.94
CA ALA A 97 -15.66 -15.23 2.55
C ALA A 97 -14.51 -14.58 1.76
N LEU A 98 -13.83 -13.58 2.34
CA LEU A 98 -12.68 -12.94 1.71
C LEU A 98 -11.45 -13.84 1.69
N ALA A 99 -11.19 -14.58 2.75
CA ALA A 99 -10.10 -15.56 2.81
C ALA A 99 -10.22 -16.62 1.71
N ALA A 100 -11.42 -17.16 1.49
CA ALA A 100 -11.68 -18.12 0.43
C ALA A 100 -11.41 -17.54 -0.97
N LYS A 101 -11.80 -16.28 -1.23
CA LYS A 101 -11.53 -15.59 -2.51
C LYS A 101 -10.05 -15.49 -2.83
N ILE A 102 -9.21 -15.37 -1.82
CA ILE A 102 -7.75 -15.24 -1.98
C ILE A 102 -7.01 -16.56 -1.72
N GLY A 103 -7.72 -17.69 -1.76
CA GLY A 103 -7.14 -19.03 -1.65
C GLY A 103 -6.57 -19.35 -0.27
N LEU A 104 -7.18 -18.84 0.81
CA LEU A 104 -6.94 -19.28 2.19
C LEU A 104 -8.12 -20.13 2.64
N SER A 105 -7.88 -21.41 2.90
CA SER A 105 -8.90 -22.33 3.40
C SER A 105 -9.19 -22.12 4.89
N LEU A 106 -10.30 -22.67 5.38
CA LEU A 106 -10.60 -22.67 6.82
C LEU A 106 -9.51 -23.35 7.64
N SER A 107 -8.88 -24.40 7.10
CA SER A 107 -7.76 -25.06 7.75
C SER A 107 -6.53 -24.15 7.84
N ASP A 108 -6.28 -23.32 6.82
CA ASP A 108 -5.17 -22.36 6.82
C ASP A 108 -5.39 -21.25 7.84
N LEU A 109 -6.62 -20.79 7.99
CA LEU A 109 -6.97 -19.76 8.97
C LEU A 109 -6.75 -20.22 10.43
N ASN A 110 -6.74 -21.52 10.69
CA ASN A 110 -6.45 -22.07 12.00
C ASN A 110 -4.96 -22.31 12.28
N LYS A 111 -4.08 -22.12 11.28
CA LYS A 111 -2.63 -22.28 11.41
C LYS A 111 -1.99 -21.05 12.05
N PHE A 112 -0.89 -21.28 12.76
CA PHE A 112 0.01 -20.21 13.22
C PHE A 112 0.91 -19.73 12.06
N PRO A 113 1.46 -18.52 12.12
CA PRO A 113 2.31 -17.97 11.07
C PRO A 113 3.44 -18.90 10.61
N ARG A 114 4.09 -19.60 11.53
CA ARG A 114 5.17 -20.56 11.23
C ARG A 114 4.74 -21.77 10.39
N GLU A 115 3.45 -22.06 10.34
CA GLU A 115 2.86 -23.19 9.61
C GLU A 115 2.30 -22.77 8.24
N LEU A 116 2.32 -21.47 7.96
CA LEU A 116 1.88 -20.87 6.70
C LEU A 116 3.06 -20.68 5.75
N SER A 117 2.83 -20.89 4.45
CA SER A 117 3.78 -20.44 3.43
C SER A 117 3.93 -18.93 3.43
N GLY A 118 5.01 -18.39 2.87
CA GLY A 118 5.22 -16.95 2.76
C GLY A 118 4.07 -16.22 2.05
N GLY A 119 3.53 -16.83 0.98
CA GLY A 119 2.37 -16.29 0.28
C GLY A 119 1.09 -16.30 1.11
N MET A 120 0.86 -17.34 1.93
CA MET A 120 -0.29 -17.40 2.84
C MET A 120 -0.16 -16.37 3.95
N GLN A 121 1.04 -16.18 4.50
CA GLN A 121 1.30 -15.11 5.48
C GLN A 121 1.01 -13.73 4.89
N LYS A 122 1.44 -13.47 3.65
CA LYS A 122 1.22 -12.20 2.96
C LYS A 122 -0.27 -11.94 2.75
N ARG A 123 -1.03 -12.93 2.29
CA ARG A 123 -2.49 -12.86 2.14
C ARG A 123 -3.19 -12.58 3.47
N THR A 124 -2.76 -13.24 4.55
CA THR A 124 -3.27 -13.00 5.90
C THR A 124 -2.99 -11.56 6.36
N ALA A 125 -1.77 -11.06 6.15
CA ALA A 125 -1.40 -9.70 6.48
C ALA A 125 -2.19 -8.65 5.66
N PHE A 126 -2.43 -8.93 4.38
CA PHE A 126 -3.27 -8.11 3.53
C PHE A 126 -4.71 -8.03 4.05
N LEU A 127 -5.36 -9.17 4.34
CA LEU A 127 -6.71 -9.19 4.94
C LEU A 127 -6.76 -8.46 6.26
N ARG A 128 -5.79 -8.66 7.14
CA ARG A 128 -5.68 -7.91 8.39
C ARG A 128 -5.69 -6.40 8.16
N THR A 129 -4.98 -5.93 7.15
CA THR A 129 -4.89 -4.50 6.82
C THR A 129 -6.22 -3.97 6.29
N ILE A 130 -6.81 -4.58 5.27
CA ILE A 130 -8.02 -4.06 4.62
C ILE A 130 -9.29 -4.25 5.45
N LEU A 131 -9.32 -5.26 6.34
CA LEU A 131 -10.45 -5.52 7.25
C LEU A 131 -10.31 -4.79 8.59
N SER A 132 -9.24 -4.05 8.81
CA SER A 132 -9.04 -3.33 10.08
C SER A 132 -10.03 -2.21 10.34
N GLY A 133 -10.84 -1.82 9.34
CA GLY A 133 -11.74 -0.66 9.43
C GLY A 133 -10.96 0.65 9.51
N CYS A 134 -9.81 0.73 8.85
CA CYS A 134 -9.01 1.95 8.77
C CYS A 134 -9.57 2.92 7.72
N ASP A 135 -9.34 4.20 7.94
CA ASP A 135 -9.66 5.28 6.99
C ASP A 135 -8.46 5.57 6.08
N LEU A 136 -7.23 5.19 6.51
CA LEU A 136 -6.00 5.29 5.75
C LEU A 136 -5.25 3.96 5.80
N ALA A 137 -4.97 3.39 4.64
CA ALA A 137 -4.11 2.23 4.49
C ALA A 137 -2.76 2.63 3.88
N LEU A 138 -1.69 2.20 4.51
CA LEU A 138 -0.32 2.34 4.01
C LEU A 138 0.14 1.00 3.49
N PHE A 139 0.57 0.94 2.24
CA PHE A 139 1.00 -0.29 1.58
C PHE A 139 2.46 -0.18 1.12
N ASP A 140 3.31 -1.06 1.61
CA ASP A 140 4.71 -1.16 1.21
C ASP A 140 4.90 -2.44 0.39
N GLU A 141 4.91 -2.31 -0.95
CA GLU A 141 5.07 -3.40 -1.92
C GLU A 141 4.04 -4.56 -1.69
N PRO A 142 2.74 -4.28 -1.69
CA PRO A 142 1.71 -5.22 -1.24
C PRO A 142 1.61 -6.48 -2.09
N PHE A 143 1.94 -6.41 -3.37
CA PHE A 143 1.68 -7.50 -4.32
C PHE A 143 2.95 -8.23 -4.79
N VAL A 144 4.12 -7.84 -4.31
CA VAL A 144 5.39 -8.50 -4.66
C VAL A 144 5.36 -9.98 -4.29
N GLY A 145 5.77 -10.83 -5.25
CA GLY A 145 5.83 -12.28 -5.06
C GLY A 145 4.48 -13.02 -5.13
N LEU A 146 3.42 -12.34 -5.60
CA LEU A 146 2.13 -12.96 -5.90
C LEU A 146 2.04 -13.28 -7.41
N ASP A 147 1.36 -14.38 -7.73
CA ASP A 147 1.00 -14.67 -9.11
C ASP A 147 -0.03 -13.66 -9.64
N ARG A 148 -0.19 -13.62 -10.98
CA ARG A 148 -1.04 -12.63 -11.67
C ARG A 148 -2.51 -12.73 -11.23
N ASP A 149 -3.04 -13.94 -11.14
CA ASP A 149 -4.48 -14.16 -10.87
C ASP A 149 -4.83 -13.70 -9.45
N LEU A 150 -4.01 -14.12 -8.49
CA LEU A 150 -4.18 -13.71 -7.09
C LEU A 150 -4.00 -12.19 -6.90
N ARG A 151 -3.02 -11.60 -7.58
CA ARG A 151 -2.83 -10.13 -7.58
C ARG A 151 -4.09 -9.43 -8.07
N GLY A 152 -4.68 -9.89 -9.18
CA GLY A 152 -5.94 -9.34 -9.70
C GLY A 152 -7.06 -9.38 -8.67
N VAL A 153 -7.27 -10.51 -7.99
CA VAL A 153 -8.29 -10.64 -6.94
C VAL A 153 -8.06 -9.66 -5.77
N LEU A 154 -6.81 -9.52 -5.32
CA LEU A 154 -6.48 -8.60 -4.23
C LEU A 154 -6.70 -7.13 -4.63
N ILE A 155 -6.35 -6.76 -5.86
CA ILE A 155 -6.59 -5.43 -6.44
C ILE A 155 -8.10 -5.15 -6.47
N GLU A 156 -8.93 -6.06 -6.96
CA GLU A 156 -10.38 -5.89 -7.01
C GLU A 156 -10.98 -5.69 -5.61
N ILE A 157 -10.52 -6.45 -4.62
CA ILE A 157 -10.96 -6.26 -3.22
C ILE A 157 -10.56 -4.86 -2.73
N LEU A 158 -9.33 -4.41 -3.01
CA LEU A 158 -8.85 -3.10 -2.61
C LEU A 158 -9.62 -1.97 -3.30
N VAL A 159 -9.84 -2.06 -4.62
CA VAL A 159 -10.65 -1.10 -5.39
C VAL A 159 -12.06 -0.98 -4.80
N SER A 160 -12.70 -2.12 -4.48
CA SER A 160 -14.01 -2.10 -3.85
C SER A 160 -14.03 -1.35 -2.50
N LYS A 161 -12.98 -1.50 -1.68
CA LYS A 161 -12.85 -0.77 -0.40
C LYS A 161 -12.62 0.74 -0.61
N ILE A 162 -11.82 1.11 -1.60
CA ILE A 162 -11.55 2.51 -1.93
C ILE A 162 -12.83 3.20 -2.40
N GLU A 163 -13.50 2.65 -3.40
CA GLU A 163 -14.64 3.31 -4.04
C GLU A 163 -15.92 3.28 -3.18
N ARG A 164 -16.16 2.19 -2.44
CA ARG A 164 -17.41 2.04 -1.66
C ARG A 164 -17.30 2.55 -0.24
N GLU A 165 -16.13 2.43 0.38
CA GLU A 165 -15.94 2.78 1.79
C GLU A 165 -15.12 4.06 1.99
N GLY A 166 -14.60 4.65 0.89
CA GLY A 166 -13.80 5.87 0.95
C GLY A 166 -12.42 5.66 1.56
N LEU A 167 -11.87 4.43 1.51
CA LEU A 167 -10.54 4.12 2.02
C LEU A 167 -9.49 4.95 1.27
N ALA A 168 -8.70 5.73 2.01
CA ALA A 168 -7.54 6.40 1.45
C ALA A 168 -6.34 5.46 1.45
N CYS A 169 -5.50 5.50 0.41
CA CYS A 169 -4.32 4.65 0.32
C CYS A 169 -3.07 5.45 -0.06
N LEU A 170 -1.98 5.22 0.68
CA LEU A 170 -0.64 5.61 0.25
C LEU A 170 0.11 4.32 -0.09
N LEU A 171 0.35 4.13 -1.38
CA LEU A 171 0.93 2.91 -1.95
C LEU A 171 2.39 3.13 -2.33
N VAL A 172 3.24 2.22 -1.95
CA VAL A 172 4.62 2.11 -2.47
C VAL A 172 4.67 0.90 -3.37
N THR A 173 5.06 1.09 -4.61
CA THR A 173 5.35 0.00 -5.56
C THR A 173 6.39 0.43 -6.58
N HIS A 174 7.08 -0.52 -7.16
CA HIS A 174 7.94 -0.35 -8.35
C HIS A 174 7.31 -0.97 -9.61
N ASP A 175 6.13 -1.59 -9.49
CA ASP A 175 5.38 -2.15 -10.61
C ASP A 175 4.52 -1.06 -11.26
N ARG A 176 4.75 -0.83 -12.57
CA ARG A 176 4.08 0.21 -13.37
C ARG A 176 2.60 -0.11 -13.58
N PHE A 177 2.26 -1.40 -13.71
CA PHE A 177 0.88 -1.84 -13.89
C PHE A 177 0.08 -1.65 -12.60
N GLU A 178 0.66 -1.98 -11.44
CA GLU A 178 0.02 -1.70 -10.15
C GLU A 178 -0.22 -0.19 -9.96
N ALA A 179 0.77 0.64 -10.30
CA ALA A 179 0.64 2.08 -10.24
C ALA A 179 -0.45 2.60 -11.19
N ALA A 180 -0.49 2.13 -12.44
CA ALA A 180 -1.52 2.49 -13.42
C ALA A 180 -2.92 2.05 -12.97
N ARG A 181 -3.04 0.84 -12.41
CA ARG A 181 -4.32 0.25 -12.00
C ARG A 181 -4.95 0.93 -10.79
N LEU A 182 -4.14 1.29 -9.78
CA LEU A 182 -4.64 1.68 -8.47
C LEU A 182 -4.56 3.18 -8.17
N SER A 183 -3.73 3.98 -8.87
CA SER A 183 -3.44 5.35 -8.45
C SER A 183 -4.42 6.36 -9.01
N HIS A 184 -4.82 7.34 -8.19
CA HIS A 184 -5.35 8.62 -8.69
C HIS A 184 -4.21 9.56 -9.06
N GLU A 185 -3.08 9.49 -8.32
CA GLU A 185 -1.84 10.17 -8.69
C GLU A 185 -0.65 9.25 -8.48
N ILE A 186 0.26 9.23 -9.46
CA ILE A 186 1.57 8.59 -9.36
C ILE A 186 2.60 9.67 -9.11
N ILE A 187 3.28 9.58 -7.98
CA ILE A 187 4.34 10.51 -7.57
C ILE A 187 5.67 9.84 -7.85
N GLU A 188 6.29 10.22 -8.94
CA GLU A 188 7.59 9.68 -9.34
C GLU A 188 8.72 10.42 -8.61
N LEU A 189 9.58 9.63 -7.96
CA LEU A 189 10.63 10.13 -7.07
C LEU A 189 12.02 9.95 -7.67
N GLU A 190 12.91 10.90 -7.39
CA GLU A 190 14.32 10.82 -7.69
C GLU A 190 15.03 9.73 -6.85
N PRO A 191 16.19 9.21 -7.30
CA PRO A 191 16.91 8.15 -6.61
C PRO A 191 17.35 8.45 -5.17
N LYS A 192 17.52 9.72 -4.82
CA LYS A 192 17.96 10.14 -3.49
C LYS A 192 17.14 11.32 -2.97
N GLY A 193 16.94 11.36 -1.65
CA GLY A 193 16.34 12.49 -0.96
C GLY A 193 14.84 12.68 -1.20
N MET A 194 14.17 11.71 -1.79
CA MET A 194 12.75 11.80 -2.20
C MET A 194 12.43 13.06 -3.02
N GLY A 195 13.39 13.52 -3.83
CA GLY A 195 13.12 14.61 -4.78
C GLY A 195 11.95 14.24 -5.68
N LEU A 196 11.05 15.18 -5.89
CA LEU A 196 9.92 15.01 -6.81
C LEU A 196 10.42 15.10 -8.24
N ARG A 197 10.25 14.03 -9.02
CA ARG A 197 10.55 14.05 -10.46
C ARG A 197 9.37 14.54 -11.28
N ARG A 198 8.21 13.96 -11.06
CA ARG A 198 6.93 14.39 -11.66
C ARG A 198 5.74 13.79 -10.92
N VAL A 199 4.57 14.35 -11.20
CA VAL A 199 3.28 13.80 -10.76
C VAL A 199 2.45 13.50 -12.00
N VAL A 200 1.86 12.31 -12.04
CA VAL A 200 0.96 11.86 -13.10
C VAL A 200 -0.43 11.66 -12.49
N GLY A 201 -1.39 12.48 -12.91
CA GLY A 201 -2.80 12.31 -12.55
C GLY A 201 -3.47 11.30 -13.47
N LEU A 202 -4.35 10.47 -12.90
CA LEU A 202 -5.12 9.46 -13.61
C LEU A 202 -6.60 9.62 -13.23
N ASP A 203 -7.42 10.11 -14.17
CA ASP A 203 -8.80 10.53 -13.89
C ASP A 203 -9.85 9.40 -14.07
N GLU A 204 -9.50 8.30 -14.76
CA GLU A 204 -10.41 7.17 -14.96
C GLU A 204 -10.76 6.53 -13.61
N PRO A 205 -12.05 6.21 -13.32
CA PRO A 205 -12.43 5.48 -12.11
C PRO A 205 -11.70 4.15 -11.99
N LEU A 206 -11.30 3.77 -10.77
CA LEU A 206 -10.51 2.55 -10.56
C LEU A 206 -11.23 1.29 -11.04
N SER A 207 -12.54 1.20 -10.84
CA SER A 207 -13.37 0.07 -11.30
C SER A 207 -13.50 -0.04 -12.82
N ALA A 208 -13.27 1.06 -13.56
CA ALA A 208 -13.35 1.08 -15.02
C ALA A 208 -12.02 0.72 -15.71
N ARG A 209 -10.92 0.64 -14.98
CA ARG A 209 -9.60 0.38 -15.52
C ARG A 209 -9.43 -1.12 -15.81
N ASP A 210 -9.20 -1.45 -17.05
CA ASP A 210 -8.87 -2.78 -17.53
C ASP A 210 -7.39 -2.90 -17.97
N GLU A 211 -6.97 -4.07 -18.43
CA GLU A 211 -5.61 -4.31 -18.91
C GLU A 211 -5.20 -3.35 -20.04
N ARG A 212 -6.14 -2.97 -20.93
CA ARG A 212 -5.86 -2.05 -22.03
C ARG A 212 -5.58 -0.64 -21.51
N TYR A 213 -6.31 -0.22 -20.49
CA TYR A 213 -6.05 1.03 -19.81
C TYR A 213 -4.64 1.03 -19.18
N GLU A 214 -4.31 -0.04 -18.46
CA GLU A 214 -3.02 -0.20 -17.82
C GLU A 214 -1.87 -0.15 -18.83
N GLU A 215 -1.96 -0.92 -19.92
CA GLU A 215 -0.98 -0.93 -21.01
C GLU A 215 -0.80 0.46 -21.63
N ARG A 216 -1.90 1.17 -21.89
CA ARG A 216 -1.87 2.54 -22.42
C ARG A 216 -1.13 3.47 -21.46
N VAL A 217 -1.51 3.51 -20.19
CA VAL A 217 -0.88 4.36 -19.17
C VAL A 217 0.61 4.02 -19.03
N VAL A 218 0.94 2.74 -18.98
CA VAL A 218 2.35 2.30 -18.90
C VAL A 218 3.14 2.76 -20.13
N SER A 219 2.59 2.59 -21.35
CA SER A 219 3.24 3.04 -22.57
C SER A 219 3.43 4.56 -22.61
N GLU A 220 2.38 5.33 -22.32
CA GLU A 220 2.40 6.79 -22.38
C GLU A 220 3.28 7.41 -21.28
N GLN A 221 3.21 6.88 -20.07
CA GLN A 221 3.85 7.50 -18.91
C GLN A 221 5.23 6.91 -18.60
N PHE A 222 5.53 5.68 -18.99
CA PHE A 222 6.79 5.01 -18.66
C PHE A 222 7.56 4.50 -19.88
N GLY A 223 7.02 4.66 -21.09
CA GLY A 223 7.53 4.13 -22.35
C GLY A 223 8.91 4.60 -22.83
N GLY A 224 9.62 5.41 -22.05
CA GLY A 224 10.97 5.90 -22.38
C GLY A 224 12.00 5.75 -21.27
N VAL A 225 11.67 5.14 -20.14
CA VAL A 225 12.60 5.04 -19.00
C VAL A 225 12.74 3.59 -18.57
N SER A 226 13.83 2.94 -18.98
CA SER A 226 14.29 1.70 -18.36
C SER A 226 14.91 2.05 -17.02
N TYR A 227 14.32 1.61 -15.91
CA TYR A 227 14.90 1.74 -14.56
C TYR A 227 15.81 0.54 -14.20
N TYR A 228 16.11 -0.31 -15.18
CA TYR A 228 16.98 -1.47 -15.04
C TYR A 228 18.09 -1.43 -16.10
N GLU A 229 19.08 -0.59 -15.89
CA GLU A 229 20.46 -0.75 -16.28
C GLU A 229 21.36 -0.51 -15.08
#